data_e0b705399090ecaffd589bf80a35642d
#
_entry.id   e0b705399090ecaffd589bf80a35642d
#
_cell.length_a   1.000
_cell.length_b   1.000
_cell.length_c   1.000
_cell.angle_alpha   90.00
_cell.angle_beta   90.00
_cell.angle_gamma   90.00
#
_symmetry.space_group_name_H-M   'P 1'
#
loop_
_entity.id
_entity.type
_entity.pdbx_description
1 polymer ?
#
loop_
_entity_poly.entity_id
_entity_poly.type
_entity_poly.pdbx_seq_one_letter_code
_entity_poly.pdbx_strand_id
1 'polypeptide(L)'
;MKKVFLALSALTLCMAAGTTFAKEYKELRFGVDPSYAPFESKAADGSLVGFDIDLGNAICAELKVKCKWVESDFDGMIPGLKAKKFDGVISSMTVTPAREKVIDFSDELFSGPTSLVFKKGSGLDATPESLKGKTVGYEQGTIQEAYAKAVLDKAGVKTQAYANQDQVYADLISGRLDASIQDMLQAELGFLKSPQGAGYEVSKPVDSELLPSKTAIGINKGNKELQALLNKGIKALHDDGTYSKIQTKHFGDLNLYSGK
;
A
#
# COMPACT_ATOMS: atom_id res chain seq x y z
N MET A 1 -50.72 32.64 -63.25
CA MET A 1 -49.80 31.52 -63.26
C MET A 1 -48.65 31.88 -62.30
N LYS A 2 -48.74 31.48 -61.02
CA LYS A 2 -47.76 31.81 -60.01
C LYS A 2 -46.98 30.54 -59.72
N LYS A 3 -45.64 30.55 -60.00
CA LYS A 3 -44.72 29.46 -59.70
C LYS A 3 -44.27 29.62 -58.25
N VAL A 4 -44.58 28.60 -57.44
CA VAL A 4 -44.10 28.46 -56.06
C VAL A 4 -42.77 27.71 -56.07
N PHE A 5 -41.70 28.35 -55.67
CA PHE A 5 -40.40 27.70 -55.42
C PHE A 5 -40.36 27.17 -53.96
N LEU A 6 -40.34 25.84 -53.80
CA LEU A 6 -40.04 25.22 -52.54
C LEU A 6 -38.50 25.16 -52.38
N ALA A 7 -37.98 25.92 -51.41
CA ALA A 7 -36.60 25.80 -50.99
C ALA A 7 -36.48 24.71 -49.91
N LEU A 8 -35.86 23.60 -50.24
CA LEU A 8 -35.53 22.49 -49.32
C LEU A 8 -34.25 22.83 -48.59
N SER A 9 -34.37 23.36 -47.32
CA SER A 9 -33.20 23.60 -46.49
C SER A 9 -32.76 22.26 -45.81
N ALA A 10 -31.69 21.65 -46.34
CA ALA A 10 -31.05 20.53 -45.72
C ALA A 10 -30.27 20.99 -44.48
N LEU A 11 -30.79 20.70 -43.27
CA LEU A 11 -30.16 20.95 -42.00
C LEU A 11 -29.09 19.85 -41.76
N THR A 12 -27.86 20.14 -42.07
CA THR A 12 -26.71 19.23 -41.80
C THR A 12 -26.38 19.32 -40.32
N LEU A 13 -26.86 18.35 -39.54
CA LEU A 13 -26.52 18.18 -38.11
C LEU A 13 -25.09 17.64 -38.03
N CYS A 14 -24.10 18.50 -37.88
CA CYS A 14 -22.71 18.11 -37.53
C CYS A 14 -22.72 17.53 -36.10
N MET A 15 -22.80 16.19 -35.99
CA MET A 15 -22.42 15.49 -34.76
C MET A 15 -20.91 15.71 -34.54
N ALA A 16 -20.57 16.70 -33.74
CA ALA A 16 -19.26 16.82 -33.14
C ALA A 16 -19.10 15.64 -32.16
N ALA A 17 -18.56 14.52 -32.65
CA ALA A 17 -18.05 13.47 -31.78
C ALA A 17 -16.91 14.09 -30.97
N GLY A 18 -17.22 14.49 -29.75
CA GLY A 18 -16.22 14.91 -28.77
C GLY A 18 -15.27 13.77 -28.55
N THR A 19 -14.12 13.78 -29.21
CA THR A 19 -13.00 12.93 -28.85
C THR A 19 -12.53 13.38 -27.45
N THR A 20 -13.01 12.70 -26.43
CA THR A 20 -12.39 12.78 -25.10
C THR A 20 -10.94 12.30 -25.29
N PHE A 21 -10.02 13.26 -25.40
CA PHE A 21 -8.59 12.93 -25.33
C PHE A 21 -8.34 12.35 -23.96
N ALA A 22 -8.10 11.03 -23.87
CA ALA A 22 -7.63 10.40 -22.67
C ALA A 22 -6.35 11.13 -22.23
N LYS A 23 -6.25 11.46 -20.95
CA LYS A 23 -5.08 12.16 -20.41
C LYS A 23 -3.84 11.28 -20.61
N GLU A 24 -2.91 11.72 -21.45
CA GLU A 24 -1.66 11.01 -21.65
C GLU A 24 -0.73 11.24 -20.46
N TYR A 25 -0.49 10.20 -19.68
CA TYR A 25 0.49 10.22 -18.60
C TYR A 25 1.89 9.98 -19.19
N LYS A 26 2.81 10.95 -19.04
CA LYS A 26 4.23 10.79 -19.42
C LYS A 26 5.09 10.39 -18.20
N GLU A 27 4.65 10.78 -17.02
CA GLU A 27 5.28 10.50 -15.73
C GLU A 27 4.18 10.18 -14.71
N LEU A 28 4.43 9.22 -13.83
CA LEU A 28 3.63 8.92 -12.65
C LEU A 28 4.52 9.10 -11.41
N ARG A 29 4.03 9.89 -10.47
CA ARG A 29 4.68 10.09 -9.17
C ARG A 29 4.00 9.19 -8.16
N PHE A 30 4.80 8.37 -7.45
CA PHE A 30 4.30 7.50 -6.38
C PHE A 30 4.84 7.93 -5.03
N GLY A 31 3.94 8.08 -4.04
CA GLY A 31 4.29 8.24 -2.64
C GLY A 31 4.75 6.91 -2.05
N VAL A 32 5.82 6.94 -1.26
CA VAL A 32 6.41 5.76 -0.63
C VAL A 32 7.02 6.12 0.73
N ASP A 33 6.83 5.25 1.74
CA ASP A 33 7.55 5.30 3.02
C ASP A 33 8.67 4.26 3.02
N PRO A 34 9.94 4.66 2.92
CA PRO A 34 11.04 3.71 2.74
C PRO A 34 11.56 3.12 4.05
N SER A 35 10.67 2.83 5.01
CA SER A 35 10.98 2.20 6.30
C SER A 35 10.38 0.79 6.46
N TYR A 36 10.04 0.12 5.35
CA TYR A 36 9.20 -1.08 5.36
C TYR A 36 9.80 -2.25 4.57
N ALA A 37 11.09 -2.56 4.80
CA ALA A 37 11.74 -3.71 4.15
C ALA A 37 10.98 -5.03 4.44
N PRO A 38 10.81 -5.95 3.46
CA PRO A 38 11.40 -5.97 2.13
C PRO A 38 10.54 -5.31 1.04
N PHE A 39 9.45 -4.63 1.40
CA PHE A 39 8.54 -4.00 0.44
C PHE A 39 9.12 -2.71 -0.13
N GLU A 40 9.52 -1.79 0.74
CA GLU A 40 10.19 -0.53 0.39
C GLU A 40 11.21 -0.13 1.46
N SER A 41 12.41 0.21 1.02
CA SER A 41 13.49 0.65 1.90
C SER A 41 14.56 1.40 1.14
N LYS A 42 15.53 1.96 1.87
CA LYS A 42 16.73 2.57 1.28
C LYS A 42 17.90 1.61 1.29
N ALA A 43 18.53 1.45 0.15
CA ALA A 43 19.84 0.80 0.05
C ALA A 43 20.95 1.71 0.62
N ALA A 44 22.16 1.15 0.79
CA ALA A 44 23.28 1.90 1.34
C ALA A 44 23.71 3.13 0.54
N ASP A 45 23.42 3.15 -0.76
CA ASP A 45 23.68 4.27 -1.67
C ASP A 45 22.53 5.30 -1.70
N GLY A 46 21.48 5.08 -0.88
CA GLY A 46 20.29 5.93 -0.80
C GLY A 46 19.22 5.65 -1.84
N SER A 47 19.44 4.71 -2.77
CA SER A 47 18.41 4.31 -3.73
C SER A 47 17.27 3.57 -3.06
N LEU A 48 16.06 3.74 -3.61
CA LEU A 48 14.88 2.99 -3.16
C LEU A 48 14.91 1.58 -3.73
N VAL A 49 14.66 0.60 -2.87
CA VAL A 49 14.66 -0.84 -3.22
C VAL A 49 13.49 -1.53 -2.51
N GLY A 50 13.08 -2.69 -3.03
CA GLY A 50 12.06 -3.52 -2.43
C GLY A 50 11.01 -3.98 -3.44
N PHE A 51 10.08 -4.78 -2.94
CA PHE A 51 9.04 -5.39 -3.76
C PHE A 51 8.12 -4.34 -4.41
N ASP A 52 7.63 -3.38 -3.62
CA ASP A 52 6.75 -2.30 -4.07
C ASP A 52 7.46 -1.40 -5.10
N ILE A 53 8.76 -1.16 -4.89
CA ILE A 53 9.60 -0.38 -5.82
C ILE A 53 9.74 -1.11 -7.15
N ASP A 54 10.05 -2.41 -7.12
CA ASP A 54 10.20 -3.21 -8.33
C ASP A 54 8.88 -3.34 -9.08
N LEU A 55 7.74 -3.57 -8.37
CA LEU A 55 6.41 -3.61 -9.00
C LEU A 55 6.04 -2.27 -9.63
N GLY A 56 6.20 -1.17 -8.91
CA GLY A 56 5.89 0.17 -9.43
C GLY A 56 6.71 0.49 -10.68
N ASN A 57 8.01 0.21 -10.66
CA ASN A 57 8.89 0.41 -11.81
C ASN A 57 8.49 -0.47 -12.99
N ALA A 58 8.12 -1.74 -12.75
CA ALA A 58 7.66 -2.65 -13.81
C ALA A 58 6.32 -2.20 -14.41
N ILE A 59 5.36 -1.73 -13.57
CA ILE A 59 4.11 -1.14 -14.04
C ILE A 59 4.39 0.07 -14.94
N CYS A 60 5.27 0.99 -14.52
CA CYS A 60 5.63 2.14 -15.32
C CYS A 60 6.29 1.75 -16.67
N ALA A 61 7.18 0.76 -16.65
CA ALA A 61 7.84 0.27 -17.85
C ALA A 61 6.83 -0.30 -18.84
N GLU A 62 5.90 -1.14 -18.38
CA GLU A 62 4.81 -1.70 -19.20
C GLU A 62 3.92 -0.60 -19.79
N LEU A 63 3.57 0.40 -18.99
CA LEU A 63 2.75 1.53 -19.41
C LEU A 63 3.51 2.56 -20.26
N LYS A 64 4.84 2.39 -20.42
CA LYS A 64 5.73 3.32 -21.15
C LYS A 64 5.68 4.74 -20.58
N VAL A 65 5.57 4.86 -19.26
CA VAL A 65 5.61 6.12 -18.53
C VAL A 65 6.84 6.15 -17.61
N LYS A 66 7.28 7.34 -17.23
CA LYS A 66 8.37 7.51 -16.28
C LYS A 66 7.85 7.35 -14.85
N CYS A 67 8.47 6.51 -14.03
CA CYS A 67 8.25 6.48 -12.58
C CYS A 67 9.06 7.55 -11.86
N LYS A 68 8.44 8.22 -10.89
CA LYS A 68 9.10 9.09 -9.94
C LYS A 68 8.60 8.77 -8.53
N TRP A 69 9.52 8.49 -7.63
CA TRP A 69 9.22 8.20 -6.24
C TRP A 69 9.30 9.47 -5.39
N VAL A 70 8.35 9.64 -4.48
CA VAL A 70 8.25 10.78 -3.56
C VAL A 70 8.13 10.23 -2.15
N GLU A 71 9.18 10.40 -1.36
CA GLU A 71 9.23 9.92 0.02
C GLU A 71 8.34 10.75 0.93
N SER A 72 7.65 10.08 1.85
CA SER A 72 6.82 10.68 2.90
C SER A 72 6.58 9.63 3.97
N ASP A 73 6.39 10.04 5.23
CA ASP A 73 5.88 9.15 6.27
C ASP A 73 4.48 8.64 5.89
N PHE A 74 4.12 7.44 6.35
CA PHE A 74 2.90 6.75 5.91
C PHE A 74 1.61 7.50 6.23
N ASP A 75 1.52 8.17 7.38
CA ASP A 75 0.36 8.99 7.77
C ASP A 75 0.15 10.20 6.83
N GLY A 76 1.21 10.66 6.16
CA GLY A 76 1.20 11.70 5.13
C GLY A 76 0.71 11.25 3.75
N MET A 77 0.54 9.96 3.50
CA MET A 77 0.23 9.43 2.15
C MET A 77 -1.13 9.90 1.62
N ILE A 78 -2.21 9.71 2.36
CA ILE A 78 -3.55 10.14 1.91
C ILE A 78 -3.67 11.66 1.83
N PRO A 79 -3.21 12.45 2.82
CA PRO A 79 -3.11 13.89 2.68
C PRO A 79 -2.29 14.36 1.47
N GLY A 80 -1.12 13.76 1.23
CA GLY A 80 -0.25 14.08 0.10
C GLY A 80 -0.90 13.76 -1.25
N LEU A 81 -1.59 12.64 -1.36
CA LEU A 81 -2.36 12.25 -2.53
C LEU A 81 -3.46 13.28 -2.84
N LYS A 82 -4.25 13.68 -1.82
CA LYS A 82 -5.28 14.72 -1.97
C LYS A 82 -4.69 16.08 -2.36
N ALA A 83 -3.52 16.40 -1.84
CA ALA A 83 -2.77 17.62 -2.19
C ALA A 83 -2.05 17.53 -3.55
N LYS A 84 -2.17 16.40 -4.26
CA LYS A 84 -1.53 16.14 -5.56
C LYS A 84 0.01 16.24 -5.52
N LYS A 85 0.62 15.94 -4.37
CA LYS A 85 2.08 15.81 -4.25
C LYS A 85 2.59 14.65 -5.09
N PHE A 86 1.80 13.58 -5.19
CA PHE A 86 2.00 12.41 -6.05
C PHE A 86 0.66 11.97 -6.65
N ASP A 87 0.71 11.11 -7.66
CA ASP A 87 -0.46 10.67 -8.43
C ASP A 87 -1.04 9.36 -7.88
N GLY A 88 -0.19 8.54 -7.27
CA GLY A 88 -0.56 7.31 -6.58
C GLY A 88 0.30 7.07 -5.34
N VAL A 89 -0.08 6.10 -4.52
CA VAL A 89 0.68 5.59 -3.37
C VAL A 89 0.96 4.12 -3.61
N ILE A 90 2.23 3.75 -3.62
CA ILE A 90 2.71 2.36 -3.57
C ILE A 90 3.61 2.29 -2.34
N SER A 91 3.07 1.79 -1.25
CA SER A 91 3.72 1.71 0.07
C SER A 91 2.93 0.76 0.97
N SER A 92 2.77 -0.47 0.52
CA SER A 92 2.06 -1.53 1.25
C SER A 92 0.67 -1.10 1.77
N MET A 93 -0.03 -0.20 1.03
CA MET A 93 -1.26 0.43 1.51
C MET A 93 -2.44 -0.53 1.44
N THR A 94 -2.92 -0.97 2.59
CA THR A 94 -4.08 -1.86 2.72
C THR A 94 -5.37 -1.16 2.30
N VAL A 95 -6.21 -1.86 1.55
CA VAL A 95 -7.57 -1.42 1.18
C VAL A 95 -8.48 -1.55 2.38
N THR A 96 -9.15 -0.45 2.77
CA THR A 96 -10.14 -0.46 3.85
C THR A 96 -11.37 0.36 3.47
N PRO A 97 -12.56 0.05 4.03
CA PRO A 97 -13.77 0.86 3.79
C PRO A 97 -13.60 2.34 4.19
N ALA A 98 -12.78 2.61 5.20
CA ALA A 98 -12.50 4.00 5.63
C ALA A 98 -11.67 4.75 4.58
N ARG A 99 -10.64 4.12 4.03
CA ARG A 99 -9.80 4.69 2.97
C ARG A 99 -10.57 4.83 1.66
N GLU A 100 -11.38 3.83 1.30
CA GLU A 100 -12.23 3.86 0.08
C GLU A 100 -13.24 5.02 0.05
N LYS A 101 -13.64 5.56 1.20
CA LYS A 101 -14.48 6.77 1.26
C LYS A 101 -13.78 8.01 0.69
N VAL A 102 -12.45 8.07 0.76
CA VAL A 102 -11.66 9.29 0.50
C VAL A 102 -10.67 9.17 -0.65
N ILE A 103 -10.28 7.96 -1.02
CA ILE A 103 -9.42 7.63 -2.17
C ILE A 103 -10.03 6.46 -2.94
N ASP A 104 -9.56 6.21 -4.16
CA ASP A 104 -9.83 4.97 -4.91
C ASP A 104 -8.56 4.09 -4.88
N PHE A 105 -8.71 2.84 -5.29
CA PHE A 105 -7.61 1.88 -5.34
C PHE A 105 -7.54 1.21 -6.72
N SER A 106 -6.35 0.75 -7.09
CA SER A 106 -6.15 -0.18 -8.20
C SER A 106 -6.71 -1.57 -7.88
N ASP A 107 -6.55 -2.50 -8.80
CA ASP A 107 -6.62 -3.93 -8.51
C ASP A 107 -5.56 -4.30 -7.47
N GLU A 108 -5.73 -5.48 -6.84
CA GLU A 108 -4.83 -6.00 -5.82
C GLU A 108 -3.39 -6.08 -6.32
N LEU A 109 -2.43 -5.65 -5.48
CA LEU A 109 -1.01 -5.92 -5.67
C LEU A 109 -0.61 -7.22 -4.96
N PHE A 110 -0.98 -7.34 -3.68
CA PHE A 110 -0.71 -8.51 -2.85
C PHE A 110 -1.59 -8.52 -1.60
N SER A 111 -1.52 -9.60 -0.82
CA SER A 111 -2.18 -9.74 0.47
C SER A 111 -1.23 -10.31 1.51
N GLY A 112 -1.35 -9.83 2.75
CA GLY A 112 -0.60 -10.34 3.89
C GLY A 112 -1.31 -10.05 5.21
N PRO A 113 -1.23 -10.96 6.21
CA PRO A 113 -1.86 -10.75 7.50
C PRO A 113 -1.04 -9.80 8.38
N THR A 114 -1.68 -9.24 9.41
CA THR A 114 -1.02 -8.52 10.50
C THR A 114 -0.58 -9.50 11.59
N SER A 115 0.56 -9.23 12.24
CA SER A 115 1.08 -9.98 13.38
C SER A 115 1.71 -9.06 14.42
N LEU A 116 2.08 -9.66 15.56
CA LEU A 116 2.90 -9.03 16.58
C LEU A 116 4.34 -9.55 16.51
N VAL A 117 5.30 -8.70 16.83
CA VAL A 117 6.69 -9.06 17.11
C VAL A 117 6.99 -8.80 18.56
N PHE A 118 7.62 -9.76 19.25
CA PHE A 118 8.02 -9.67 20.64
C PHE A 118 9.26 -10.54 20.91
N LYS A 119 9.90 -10.37 22.05
CA LYS A 119 11.08 -11.18 22.44
C LYS A 119 10.71 -12.64 22.57
N LYS A 120 11.55 -13.54 22.07
CA LYS A 120 11.45 -14.99 22.27
C LYS A 120 11.38 -15.32 23.75
N GLY A 121 10.44 -16.22 24.10
CA GLY A 121 10.25 -16.65 25.48
C GLY A 121 9.58 -15.61 26.38
N SER A 122 9.03 -14.54 25.86
CA SER A 122 8.26 -13.54 26.61
C SER A 122 6.92 -14.09 27.13
N GLY A 123 6.40 -15.16 26.53
CA GLY A 123 5.08 -15.71 26.82
C GLY A 123 3.92 -14.89 26.24
N LEU A 124 4.22 -13.90 25.39
CA LEU A 124 3.20 -13.10 24.71
C LEU A 124 2.62 -13.85 23.50
N ASP A 125 1.39 -13.52 23.16
CA ASP A 125 0.72 -13.98 21.94
C ASP A 125 -0.09 -12.83 21.29
N ALA A 126 -0.86 -13.12 20.26
CA ALA A 126 -1.63 -12.15 19.49
C ALA A 126 -2.94 -11.73 20.17
N THR A 127 -3.20 -12.16 21.40
CA THR A 127 -4.46 -11.84 22.11
C THR A 127 -4.33 -10.55 22.93
N PRO A 128 -5.38 -9.71 23.00
CA PRO A 128 -5.37 -8.52 23.85
C PRO A 128 -5.13 -8.85 25.34
N GLU A 129 -5.59 -10.02 25.79
CA GLU A 129 -5.43 -10.50 27.16
C GLU A 129 -3.95 -10.73 27.52
N SER A 130 -3.18 -11.33 26.62
CA SER A 130 -1.74 -11.55 26.78
C SER A 130 -0.96 -10.24 26.84
N LEU A 131 -1.44 -9.21 26.15
CA LEU A 131 -0.81 -7.90 26.06
C LEU A 131 -1.24 -6.92 27.15
N LYS A 132 -2.18 -7.28 28.04
CA LYS A 132 -2.68 -6.39 29.11
C LYS A 132 -1.55 -5.88 29.99
N GLY A 133 -1.48 -4.55 30.15
CA GLY A 133 -0.43 -3.86 30.92
C GLY A 133 0.92 -3.75 30.19
N LYS A 134 1.05 -4.34 28.99
CA LYS A 134 2.22 -4.23 28.11
C LYS A 134 2.18 -2.97 27.28
N THR A 135 3.32 -2.60 26.70
CA THR A 135 3.45 -1.48 25.76
C THR A 135 3.67 -2.02 24.36
N VAL A 136 2.73 -1.69 23.45
CA VAL A 136 2.76 -2.13 22.03
C VAL A 136 2.95 -0.92 21.12
N GLY A 137 3.99 -0.95 20.29
CA GLY A 137 4.27 0.08 19.28
C GLY A 137 3.61 -0.21 17.94
N TYR A 138 3.25 0.85 17.23
CA TYR A 138 2.73 0.78 15.86
C TYR A 138 3.11 2.03 15.05
N GLU A 139 3.06 1.91 13.74
CA GLU A 139 3.24 3.02 12.82
C GLU A 139 1.94 3.79 12.62
N GLN A 140 2.01 5.13 12.61
CA GLN A 140 0.87 6.04 12.43
C GLN A 140 0.23 5.92 11.04
N GLY A 141 -1.07 6.16 10.95
CA GLY A 141 -1.83 6.13 9.70
C GLY A 141 -2.16 4.73 9.19
N THR A 142 -1.69 3.67 9.88
CA THR A 142 -1.86 2.26 9.47
C THR A 142 -3.17 1.65 9.96
N ILE A 143 -3.51 0.45 9.47
CA ILE A 143 -4.61 -0.36 9.99
C ILE A 143 -4.30 -0.87 11.41
N GLN A 144 -3.03 -1.05 11.71
CA GLN A 144 -2.53 -1.44 13.02
C GLN A 144 -2.80 -0.36 14.07
N GLU A 145 -2.68 0.92 13.72
CA GLU A 145 -3.14 2.03 14.58
C GLU A 145 -4.63 1.93 14.87
N ALA A 146 -5.45 1.71 13.84
CA ALA A 146 -6.90 1.61 14.01
C ALA A 146 -7.27 0.45 14.95
N TYR A 147 -6.60 -0.70 14.82
CA TYR A 147 -6.78 -1.84 15.71
C TYR A 147 -6.28 -1.54 17.13
N ALA A 148 -5.11 -0.94 17.28
CA ALA A 148 -4.55 -0.58 18.59
C ALA A 148 -5.51 0.31 19.37
N LYS A 149 -6.03 1.37 18.77
CA LYS A 149 -6.98 2.29 19.38
C LYS A 149 -8.36 1.65 19.67
N ALA A 150 -8.86 0.82 18.76
CA ALA A 150 -10.20 0.24 18.88
C ALA A 150 -10.25 -0.97 19.82
N VAL A 151 -9.17 -1.75 19.93
CA VAL A 151 -9.12 -3.03 20.64
C VAL A 151 -8.11 -3.02 21.78
N LEU A 152 -6.83 -2.75 21.49
CA LEU A 152 -5.76 -2.88 22.49
C LEU A 152 -5.90 -1.87 23.65
N ASP A 153 -6.15 -0.59 23.35
CA ASP A 153 -6.36 0.44 24.39
C ASP A 153 -7.50 0.06 25.32
N LYS A 154 -8.62 -0.46 24.76
CA LYS A 154 -9.78 -0.88 25.55
C LYS A 154 -9.52 -2.11 26.43
N ALA A 155 -8.57 -2.96 26.00
CA ALA A 155 -8.15 -4.13 26.75
C ALA A 155 -7.14 -3.81 27.87
N GLY A 156 -6.71 -2.53 27.99
CA GLY A 156 -5.74 -2.09 28.99
C GLY A 156 -4.28 -2.31 28.57
N VAL A 157 -4.03 -2.42 27.26
CA VAL A 157 -2.70 -2.38 26.67
C VAL A 157 -2.28 -0.92 26.55
N LYS A 158 -1.03 -0.61 26.80
CA LYS A 158 -0.47 0.73 26.51
C LYS A 158 -0.01 0.73 25.07
N THR A 159 -0.52 1.65 24.25
CA THR A 159 -0.11 1.73 22.86
C THR A 159 0.71 2.98 22.58
N GLN A 160 1.72 2.86 21.71
CA GLN A 160 2.63 3.94 21.37
C GLN A 160 2.73 4.08 19.86
N ALA A 161 2.42 5.27 19.36
CA ALA A 161 2.50 5.62 17.95
C ALA A 161 3.89 6.13 17.57
N TYR A 162 4.35 5.78 16.35
CA TYR A 162 5.62 6.22 15.77
C TYR A 162 5.41 6.72 14.34
N ALA A 163 6.30 7.60 13.87
CA ALA A 163 6.21 8.14 12.52
C ALA A 163 6.45 7.05 11.43
N ASN A 164 7.30 6.06 11.73
CA ASN A 164 7.63 4.98 10.81
C ASN A 164 8.02 3.69 11.57
N GLN A 165 8.08 2.58 10.83
CA GLN A 165 8.34 1.25 11.41
C GLN A 165 9.78 1.09 11.96
N ASP A 166 10.77 1.78 11.41
CA ASP A 166 12.15 1.73 11.92
C ASP A 166 12.23 2.27 13.36
N GLN A 167 11.48 3.32 13.67
CA GLN A 167 11.39 3.86 15.04
C GLN A 167 10.70 2.89 15.99
N VAL A 168 9.64 2.17 15.53
CA VAL A 168 9.01 1.11 16.33
C VAL A 168 10.02 0.04 16.69
N TYR A 169 10.81 -0.43 15.73
CA TYR A 169 11.83 -1.45 15.98
C TYR A 169 12.98 -0.95 16.88
N ALA A 170 13.40 0.30 16.72
CA ALA A 170 14.40 0.88 17.60
C ALA A 170 13.96 0.86 19.08
N ASP A 171 12.70 1.17 19.34
CA ASP A 171 12.13 1.14 20.68
C ASP A 171 11.84 -0.28 21.19
N LEU A 172 11.46 -1.20 20.32
CA LEU A 172 11.33 -2.61 20.66
C LEU A 172 12.70 -3.23 21.06
N ILE A 173 13.75 -2.94 20.29
CA ILE A 173 15.10 -3.43 20.54
C ILE A 173 15.65 -2.85 21.85
N SER A 174 15.40 -1.58 22.14
CA SER A 174 15.85 -0.94 23.38
C SER A 174 15.07 -1.39 24.62
N GLY A 175 13.98 -2.16 24.45
CA GLY A 175 13.11 -2.63 25.54
C GLY A 175 12.13 -1.57 26.07
N ARG A 176 11.92 -0.46 25.35
CA ARG A 176 10.85 0.51 25.64
C ARG A 176 9.48 -0.01 25.24
N LEU A 177 9.42 -0.94 24.29
CA LEU A 177 8.23 -1.67 23.90
C LEU A 177 8.36 -3.14 24.31
N ASP A 178 7.24 -3.73 24.73
CA ASP A 178 7.12 -5.18 24.94
C ASP A 178 6.85 -5.92 23.62
N ALA A 179 6.11 -5.28 22.70
CA ALA A 179 5.79 -5.81 21.38
C ALA A 179 5.61 -4.69 20.36
N SER A 180 5.64 -5.05 19.07
CA SER A 180 5.18 -4.20 17.97
C SER A 180 4.11 -4.91 17.15
N ILE A 181 3.21 -4.16 16.51
CA ILE A 181 2.18 -4.69 15.61
C ILE A 181 2.38 -4.11 14.21
N GLN A 182 2.51 -4.99 13.20
CA GLN A 182 2.82 -4.67 11.79
C GLN A 182 2.39 -5.82 10.87
N ASP A 183 2.65 -5.68 9.58
CA ASP A 183 2.43 -6.76 8.62
C ASP A 183 3.39 -7.94 8.89
N MET A 184 2.85 -9.16 8.85
CA MET A 184 3.58 -10.37 9.18
C MET A 184 4.79 -10.60 8.27
N LEU A 185 4.61 -10.39 6.97
CA LEU A 185 5.70 -10.59 6.00
C LEU A 185 6.84 -9.58 6.19
N GLN A 186 6.49 -8.34 6.53
CA GLN A 186 7.46 -7.30 6.87
C GLN A 186 8.27 -7.72 8.11
N ALA A 187 7.60 -8.23 9.13
CA ALA A 187 8.24 -8.73 10.34
C ALA A 187 9.15 -9.94 10.06
N GLU A 188 8.64 -10.96 9.37
CA GLU A 188 9.36 -12.23 9.15
C GLU A 188 10.54 -12.08 8.20
N LEU A 189 10.38 -11.33 7.12
CA LEU A 189 11.35 -11.26 6.03
C LEU A 189 12.21 -10.00 6.07
N GLY A 190 11.74 -8.94 6.71
CA GLY A 190 12.51 -7.74 6.99
C GLY A 190 13.23 -7.82 8.34
N PHE A 191 12.46 -7.64 9.42
CA PHE A 191 13.05 -7.52 10.77
C PHE A 191 13.72 -8.81 11.27
N LEU A 192 13.04 -9.96 11.28
CA LEU A 192 13.60 -11.21 11.82
C LEU A 192 14.79 -11.75 11.01
N LYS A 193 14.91 -11.38 9.74
CA LYS A 193 16.10 -11.73 8.91
C LYS A 193 17.29 -10.82 9.19
N SER A 194 17.08 -9.69 9.86
CA SER A 194 18.16 -8.79 10.26
C SER A 194 18.90 -9.34 11.50
N PRO A 195 20.17 -8.94 11.73
CA PRO A 195 20.89 -9.29 12.96
C PRO A 195 20.15 -8.86 14.24
N GLN A 196 19.42 -7.76 14.21
CA GLN A 196 18.67 -7.21 15.33
C GLN A 196 17.43 -8.04 15.69
N GLY A 197 16.84 -8.74 14.71
CA GLY A 197 15.67 -9.59 14.91
C GLY A 197 15.95 -10.96 15.51
N ALA A 198 17.22 -11.37 15.69
CA ALA A 198 17.58 -12.75 16.09
C ALA A 198 16.98 -13.18 17.44
N GLY A 199 16.71 -12.24 18.36
CA GLY A 199 16.11 -12.50 19.68
C GLY A 199 14.59 -12.37 19.73
N TYR A 200 13.93 -12.22 18.58
CA TYR A 200 12.50 -11.96 18.46
C TYR A 200 11.76 -13.07 17.72
N GLU A 201 10.48 -13.11 17.87
CA GLU A 201 9.56 -14.02 17.19
C GLU A 201 8.29 -13.27 16.76
N VAL A 202 7.61 -13.84 15.74
CA VAL A 202 6.35 -13.33 15.22
C VAL A 202 5.22 -14.18 15.78
N SER A 203 4.12 -13.54 16.18
CA SER A 203 2.89 -14.24 16.57
C SER A 203 2.23 -14.95 15.38
N LYS A 204 1.22 -15.77 15.67
CA LYS A 204 0.21 -16.10 14.67
C LYS A 204 -0.46 -14.81 14.16
N PRO A 205 -1.11 -14.85 12.98
CA PRO A 205 -1.90 -13.72 12.51
C PRO A 205 -2.89 -13.23 13.56
N VAL A 206 -3.01 -11.90 13.66
CA VAL A 206 -4.07 -11.27 14.48
C VAL A 206 -5.38 -11.38 13.70
N ASP A 207 -6.37 -12.08 14.25
CA ASP A 207 -7.69 -12.23 13.64
C ASP A 207 -8.58 -11.04 14.02
N SER A 208 -8.87 -10.16 13.06
CA SER A 208 -9.75 -9.01 13.27
C SER A 208 -10.25 -8.45 11.94
N GLU A 209 -11.53 -8.11 11.87
CA GLU A 209 -12.10 -7.38 10.72
C GLU A 209 -11.49 -5.99 10.51
N LEU A 210 -10.83 -5.43 11.52
CA LEU A 210 -10.11 -4.16 11.43
C LEU A 210 -8.75 -4.29 10.72
N LEU A 211 -8.29 -5.51 10.46
CA LEU A 211 -6.99 -5.83 9.88
C LEU A 211 -7.15 -6.60 8.56
N PRO A 212 -7.80 -6.02 7.54
CA PRO A 212 -7.89 -6.67 6.23
C PRO A 212 -6.49 -6.79 5.61
N SER A 213 -6.32 -7.76 4.71
CA SER A 213 -5.01 -8.13 4.17
C SER A 213 -4.70 -7.59 2.78
N LYS A 214 -5.72 -7.14 2.02
CA LYS A 214 -5.58 -6.73 0.63
C LYS A 214 -4.84 -5.40 0.50
N THR A 215 -3.76 -5.38 -0.29
CA THR A 215 -2.95 -4.20 -0.60
C THR A 215 -3.12 -3.80 -2.06
N ALA A 216 -3.19 -2.49 -2.34
CA ALA A 216 -3.36 -1.95 -3.68
C ALA A 216 -2.77 -0.54 -3.80
N ILE A 217 -2.63 -0.03 -5.03
CA ILE A 217 -2.18 1.34 -5.28
C ILE A 217 -3.30 2.31 -4.91
N GLY A 218 -3.05 3.18 -3.92
CA GLY A 218 -3.97 4.26 -3.59
C GLY A 218 -3.92 5.38 -4.63
N ILE A 219 -5.07 5.88 -5.09
CA ILE A 219 -5.17 6.98 -6.06
C ILE A 219 -6.22 7.98 -5.64
N ASN A 220 -6.15 9.20 -6.17
CA ASN A 220 -7.16 10.22 -5.90
C ASN A 220 -8.55 9.73 -6.27
N LYS A 221 -9.53 10.01 -5.37
CA LYS A 221 -10.93 9.66 -5.55
C LYS A 221 -11.47 10.16 -6.88
N GLY A 222 -12.15 9.29 -7.63
CA GLY A 222 -12.76 9.61 -8.91
C GLY A 222 -11.82 9.62 -10.12
N ASN A 223 -10.50 9.37 -9.95
CA ASN A 223 -9.57 9.29 -11.07
C ASN A 223 -9.63 7.92 -11.77
N LYS A 224 -10.77 7.65 -12.43
CA LYS A 224 -11.05 6.37 -13.09
C LYS A 224 -10.10 6.08 -14.25
N GLU A 225 -9.59 7.12 -14.89
CA GLU A 225 -8.63 6.99 -16.00
C GLU A 225 -7.29 6.42 -15.51
N LEU A 226 -6.74 6.98 -14.43
CA LEU A 226 -5.52 6.45 -13.81
C LEU A 226 -5.74 5.05 -13.23
N GLN A 227 -6.91 4.80 -12.61
CA GLN A 227 -7.27 3.48 -12.10
C GLN A 227 -7.22 2.43 -13.22
N ALA A 228 -7.89 2.69 -14.34
CA ALA A 228 -7.90 1.78 -15.48
C ALA A 228 -6.50 1.58 -16.10
N LEU A 229 -5.69 2.64 -16.16
CA LEU A 229 -4.32 2.59 -16.65
C LEU A 229 -3.44 1.69 -15.75
N LEU A 230 -3.49 1.88 -14.43
CA LEU A 230 -2.72 1.06 -13.47
C LEU A 230 -3.16 -0.40 -13.50
N ASN A 231 -4.47 -0.65 -13.53
CA ASN A 231 -5.00 -2.02 -13.61
C ASN A 231 -4.57 -2.74 -14.89
N LYS A 232 -4.50 -2.01 -16.03
CA LYS A 232 -3.93 -2.55 -17.26
C LYS A 232 -2.47 -2.96 -17.07
N GLY A 233 -1.66 -2.12 -16.43
CA GLY A 233 -0.26 -2.44 -16.12
C GLY A 233 -0.13 -3.66 -15.20
N ILE A 234 -0.87 -3.69 -14.10
CA ILE A 234 -0.88 -4.81 -13.15
C ILE A 234 -1.25 -6.12 -13.86
N LYS A 235 -2.34 -6.10 -14.64
CA LYS A 235 -2.75 -7.28 -15.42
C LYS A 235 -1.67 -7.76 -16.36
N ALA A 236 -1.02 -6.87 -17.10
CA ALA A 236 0.04 -7.23 -18.02
C ALA A 236 1.22 -7.92 -17.33
N LEU A 237 1.63 -7.45 -16.13
CA LEU A 237 2.70 -8.09 -15.33
C LEU A 237 2.31 -9.51 -14.88
N HIS A 238 1.04 -9.77 -14.65
CA HIS A 238 0.56 -11.13 -14.33
C HIS A 238 0.55 -12.00 -15.59
N ASP A 239 0.05 -11.49 -16.73
CA ASP A 239 -0.08 -12.22 -17.98
C ASP A 239 1.28 -12.66 -18.55
N ASP A 240 2.33 -11.83 -18.39
CA ASP A 240 3.68 -12.09 -18.93
C ASP A 240 4.64 -12.76 -17.92
N GLY A 241 4.18 -12.97 -16.68
CA GLY A 241 4.94 -13.59 -15.60
C GLY A 241 5.97 -12.67 -14.93
N THR A 242 6.00 -11.38 -15.24
CA THR A 242 6.88 -10.39 -14.59
C THR A 242 6.56 -10.26 -13.10
N TYR A 243 5.27 -10.26 -12.75
CA TYR A 243 4.84 -10.25 -11.34
C TYR A 243 5.45 -11.43 -10.57
N SER A 244 5.32 -12.65 -11.07
CA SER A 244 5.86 -13.86 -10.42
C SER A 244 7.37 -13.80 -10.26
N LYS A 245 8.11 -13.27 -11.24
CA LYS A 245 9.56 -13.09 -11.14
C LYS A 245 9.95 -12.11 -10.03
N ILE A 246 9.22 -10.98 -9.92
CA ILE A 246 9.45 -9.99 -8.86
C ILE A 246 9.10 -10.60 -7.50
N GLN A 247 7.95 -11.28 -7.38
CA GLN A 247 7.53 -11.95 -6.15
C GLN A 247 8.58 -12.98 -5.70
N THR A 248 9.03 -13.87 -6.60
CA THR A 248 10.06 -14.88 -6.28
C THR A 248 11.39 -14.25 -5.85
N LYS A 249 11.79 -13.14 -6.46
CA LYS A 249 13.00 -12.41 -6.08
C LYS A 249 12.98 -11.98 -4.61
N HIS A 250 11.84 -11.52 -4.11
CA HIS A 250 11.73 -10.96 -2.74
C HIS A 250 11.25 -11.97 -1.70
N PHE A 251 10.41 -12.92 -2.10
CA PHE A 251 9.67 -13.78 -1.18
C PHE A 251 9.83 -15.29 -1.47
N GLY A 252 10.65 -15.66 -2.45
CA GLY A 252 10.81 -17.08 -2.83
C GLY A 252 9.51 -17.67 -3.36
N ASP A 253 9.15 -18.85 -2.84
CA ASP A 253 7.98 -19.61 -3.29
C ASP A 253 6.65 -19.16 -2.65
N LEU A 254 6.66 -18.09 -1.82
CA LEU A 254 5.43 -17.57 -1.24
C LEU A 254 4.53 -16.95 -2.32
N ASN A 255 3.26 -17.34 -2.34
CA ASN A 255 2.27 -16.70 -3.20
C ASN A 255 1.51 -15.63 -2.40
N LEU A 256 1.71 -14.38 -2.74
CA LEU A 256 1.11 -13.22 -2.09
C LEU A 256 -0.14 -12.69 -2.81
N TYR A 257 -0.40 -13.16 -4.02
CA TYR A 257 -1.53 -12.70 -4.83
C TYR A 257 -2.71 -13.64 -4.69
N SER A 258 -3.84 -13.10 -4.21
CA SER A 258 -5.05 -13.91 -3.98
C SER A 258 -5.84 -14.17 -5.27
N GLY A 259 -5.66 -13.32 -6.29
CA GLY A 259 -6.36 -13.43 -7.58
C GLY A 259 -7.86 -13.06 -7.50
N LYS A 260 -8.29 -12.34 -6.45
CA LYS A 260 -9.70 -11.99 -6.20
C LYS A 260 -10.00 -10.53 -6.41
#